data_f9ce32b2c9cdd53f60e9e693aa5d8652
#
_entry.id   f9ce32b2c9cdd53f60e9e693aa5d8652
#
_cell.length_a   1.000
_cell.length_b   1.000
_cell.length_c   1.000
_cell.angle_alpha   90.00
_cell.angle_beta   90.00
_cell.angle_gamma   90.00
#
_symmetry.space_group_name_H-M   'P 1'
#
loop_
_entity.id
_entity.type
_entity.pdbx_description
1 polymer ?
#
loop_
_entity_poly.entity_id
_entity_poly.type
_entity_poly.pdbx_seq_one_letter_code
_entity_poly.pdbx_strand_id
1 'polypeptide(L)'
;MKTSFIALRTDRVANSISTDFNAGGGIPSYHFDDDSLLTDPSVWNVAQLYDNANRDKGSAITGTLDGYYTWDEGFLRQLKAGIRIDQRKASTAVRTQDAGAPLVRTTLAGLGQDAAFTNSDFYQGRADVPTSWTLANGYWLHDNADTVRTLYGLATSDQLSLQKVFDIDESTIAAYVQADGEISIFGRRLKLQAGVRFVTVDTDYNFFDRYNGGARTSVSSGSSRWLPSFTARYEIFDNLRLRFNYGETLRRPNFSDINPNYNLTGDLTNVGYGSGSAGTATLKPTHSKNFDVAIEWYFDRDSAITLTGFRREVDGLVVPVTVMENIPNNGIVAGATDNFAITRPINASNGVLKGLELGLTYFPRYLPGPLNGLGFVGSVTVLDSKQNIPLSDSAGNIVGQATSSFFGVSDLSYNATLAYDNGPIGARLSYIWRKEFLRQNEARLFANPIGIWRSPEESLDFQLTWNVNDRIGVTFDAVNLTKSTQQTYYKFEDVGGPDKFNLGTTLLARTFALGVRFKFD
;
A
#
# COMPACT_ATOMS: atom_id res chain seq x y z
N MET A 1 18.20 -5.01 6.78
CA MET A 1 17.24 -5.43 7.82
C MET A 1 17.27 -6.95 7.88
N LYS A 2 17.18 -7.54 9.06
CA LYS A 2 17.03 -9.00 9.25
C LYS A 2 15.83 -9.21 10.14
N THR A 3 14.87 -9.99 9.67
CA THR A 3 13.68 -10.37 10.44
C THR A 3 13.62 -11.89 10.53
N SER A 4 13.14 -12.41 11.63
CA SER A 4 12.81 -13.82 11.81
C SER A 4 11.43 -13.92 12.45
N PHE A 5 10.70 -14.94 12.08
CA PHE A 5 9.34 -15.18 12.51
C PHE A 5 9.16 -16.67 12.76
N ILE A 6 8.66 -17.02 13.92
CA ILE A 6 8.19 -18.36 14.24
C ILE A 6 6.77 -18.28 14.78
N ALA A 7 5.86 -19.04 14.21
CA ALA A 7 4.48 -19.11 14.64
C ALA A 7 3.94 -20.54 14.54
N LEU A 8 3.11 -20.89 15.47
CA LEU A 8 2.45 -22.17 15.54
C LEU A 8 0.96 -21.97 15.27
N ARG A 9 0.47 -22.58 14.21
CA ARG A 9 -0.96 -22.69 13.96
C ARG A 9 -1.52 -23.85 14.79
N THR A 10 -2.66 -23.62 15.39
CA THR A 10 -3.43 -24.63 16.10
C THR A 10 -4.76 -24.85 15.40
N ASP A 11 -5.30 -26.05 15.53
CA ASP A 11 -6.65 -26.38 15.08
C ASP A 11 -7.41 -27.18 16.14
N ARG A 12 -8.72 -27.24 16.00
CA ARG A 12 -9.59 -28.08 16.81
C ARG A 12 -10.68 -28.72 15.93
N VAL A 13 -11.19 -29.82 16.40
CA VAL A 13 -12.41 -30.41 15.85
C VAL A 13 -13.61 -29.76 16.52
N ALA A 14 -14.56 -29.26 15.74
CA ALA A 14 -15.87 -28.80 16.19
C ALA A 14 -16.95 -29.60 15.46
N ASN A 15 -18.08 -29.87 16.14
CA ASN A 15 -19.19 -30.59 15.49
C ASN A 15 -19.92 -29.67 14.50
N SER A 16 -20.02 -28.40 14.82
CA SER A 16 -20.60 -27.39 13.93
C SER A 16 -20.01 -25.99 14.16
N ILE A 17 -20.11 -25.17 13.13
CA ILE A 17 -19.84 -23.72 13.17
C ILE A 17 -21.04 -23.05 12.52
N SER A 18 -21.70 -22.16 13.25
CA SER A 18 -22.71 -21.25 12.72
C SER A 18 -22.05 -19.96 12.27
N THR A 19 -22.31 -19.53 11.04
CA THR A 19 -21.72 -18.30 10.48
C THR A 19 -22.77 -17.47 9.77
N ASP A 20 -22.74 -16.15 9.98
CA ASP A 20 -23.44 -15.16 9.16
C ASP A 20 -22.44 -14.12 8.66
N PHE A 21 -22.14 -14.13 7.36
CA PHE A 21 -21.15 -13.24 6.76
C PHE A 21 -21.59 -11.77 6.71
N ASN A 22 -22.88 -11.47 6.85
CA ASN A 22 -23.45 -10.12 6.75
C ASN A 22 -24.22 -9.68 8.01
N ALA A 23 -24.04 -10.37 9.13
CA ALA A 23 -24.63 -9.98 10.40
C ALA A 23 -24.22 -8.56 10.82
N GLY A 24 -25.00 -7.92 11.67
CA GLY A 24 -24.61 -6.70 12.38
C GLY A 24 -24.09 -5.56 11.50
N GLY A 25 -24.73 -5.26 10.36
CA GLY A 25 -24.29 -4.21 9.44
C GLY A 25 -23.07 -4.60 8.59
N GLY A 26 -22.90 -5.90 8.32
CA GLY A 26 -21.81 -6.46 7.51
C GLY A 26 -20.59 -6.84 8.34
N ILE A 27 -20.72 -6.92 9.66
CA ILE A 27 -19.71 -7.53 10.53
C ILE A 27 -20.08 -9.01 10.65
N PRO A 28 -19.22 -9.95 10.18
CA PRO A 28 -19.53 -11.38 10.28
C PRO A 28 -19.74 -11.82 11.72
N SER A 29 -20.68 -12.71 11.93
CA SER A 29 -20.79 -13.47 13.19
C SER A 29 -20.40 -14.92 12.98
N TYR A 30 -19.85 -15.54 13.99
CA TYR A 30 -19.64 -16.99 14.02
C TYR A 30 -19.56 -17.51 15.46
N HIS A 31 -20.11 -18.71 15.66
CA HIS A 31 -20.05 -19.43 16.94
C HIS A 31 -19.82 -20.92 16.68
N PHE A 32 -19.09 -21.54 17.55
CA PHE A 32 -18.90 -22.98 17.56
C PHE A 32 -20.03 -23.65 18.32
N ASP A 33 -20.14 -24.96 18.17
CA ASP A 33 -21.08 -25.80 18.95
C ASP A 33 -20.93 -25.63 20.47
N ASP A 34 -19.72 -25.36 20.94
CA ASP A 34 -19.39 -25.00 22.32
C ASP A 34 -18.23 -24.01 22.35
N ASP A 35 -18.53 -22.74 22.51
CA ASP A 35 -17.53 -21.66 22.58
C ASP A 35 -16.72 -21.70 23.89
N SER A 36 -17.20 -22.37 24.94
CA SER A 36 -16.47 -22.45 26.22
C SER A 36 -15.17 -23.25 26.10
N LEU A 37 -15.11 -24.18 25.17
CA LEU A 37 -13.92 -24.98 24.87
C LEU A 37 -12.78 -24.16 24.23
N LEU A 38 -13.06 -22.97 23.72
CA LEU A 38 -12.05 -22.14 23.06
C LEU A 38 -10.91 -21.71 23.99
N THR A 39 -11.15 -21.69 25.28
CA THR A 39 -10.15 -21.34 26.31
C THR A 39 -9.41 -22.53 26.91
N ASP A 40 -9.77 -23.76 26.53
CA ASP A 40 -9.12 -24.99 26.99
C ASP A 40 -7.94 -25.35 26.06
N PRO A 41 -6.66 -25.29 26.52
CA PRO A 41 -5.51 -25.64 25.70
C PRO A 41 -5.44 -27.12 25.31
N SER A 42 -6.21 -27.99 25.95
CA SER A 42 -6.23 -29.44 25.67
C SER A 42 -6.98 -29.80 24.40
N VAL A 43 -7.91 -28.94 23.94
CA VAL A 43 -8.68 -29.16 22.71
C VAL A 43 -7.98 -28.61 21.46
N TRP A 44 -6.94 -27.81 21.62
CA TRP A 44 -6.20 -27.22 20.53
C TRP A 44 -5.04 -28.12 20.11
N ASN A 45 -5.15 -28.73 18.94
CA ASN A 45 -4.07 -29.51 18.35
C ASN A 45 -2.97 -28.60 17.83
N VAL A 46 -1.74 -29.00 18.01
CA VAL A 46 -0.59 -28.40 17.33
C VAL A 46 -0.62 -28.86 15.87
N ALA A 47 -0.80 -27.92 14.94
CA ALA A 47 -0.99 -28.19 13.52
C ALA A 47 0.22 -27.78 12.68
N GLN A 48 0.26 -26.55 12.17
CA GLN A 48 1.30 -26.10 11.27
C GLN A 48 2.34 -25.24 11.99
N LEU A 49 3.61 -25.43 11.64
CA LEU A 49 4.69 -24.54 12.01
C LEU A 49 5.05 -23.63 10.84
N TYR A 50 5.19 -22.34 11.10
CA TYR A 50 5.78 -21.35 10.21
C TYR A 50 7.07 -20.85 10.83
N ASP A 51 8.20 -21.10 10.19
CA ASP A 51 9.52 -20.66 10.64
C ASP A 51 10.27 -20.02 9.48
N ASN A 52 10.11 -18.72 9.37
CA ASN A 52 10.58 -17.93 8.25
C ASN A 52 11.59 -16.87 8.71
N ALA A 53 12.54 -16.54 7.86
CA ALA A 53 13.44 -15.43 8.07
C ALA A 53 13.79 -14.77 6.74
N ASN A 54 14.04 -13.47 6.78
CA ASN A 54 14.54 -12.73 5.64
C ASN A 54 15.69 -11.80 6.06
N ARG A 55 16.57 -11.54 5.11
CA ARG A 55 17.59 -10.52 5.21
C ARG A 55 17.56 -9.68 3.95
N ASP A 56 17.17 -8.43 4.12
CA ASP A 56 17.17 -7.44 3.06
C ASP A 56 18.34 -6.49 3.27
N LYS A 57 19.09 -6.25 2.21
CA LYS A 57 20.18 -5.27 2.17
C LYS A 57 19.92 -4.31 1.03
N GLY A 58 20.11 -3.05 1.30
CA GLY A 58 20.04 -2.00 0.30
C GLY A 58 21.14 -0.98 0.54
N SER A 59 21.71 -0.47 -0.55
CA SER A 59 22.62 0.66 -0.53
C SER A 59 22.32 1.58 -1.71
N ALA A 60 22.55 2.88 -1.52
CA ALA A 60 22.44 3.86 -2.58
C ALA A 60 23.57 4.88 -2.44
N ILE A 61 24.17 5.21 -3.57
CA ILE A 61 25.12 6.31 -3.69
C ILE A 61 24.55 7.27 -4.71
N THR A 62 24.41 8.53 -4.33
CA THR A 62 23.88 9.58 -5.20
C THR A 62 24.87 10.72 -5.31
N GLY A 63 25.20 11.12 -6.53
CA GLY A 63 25.91 12.33 -6.85
C GLY A 63 25.00 13.29 -7.61
N THR A 64 24.97 14.58 -7.23
CA THR A 64 24.25 15.64 -7.95
C THR A 64 25.16 16.82 -8.18
N LEU A 65 25.05 17.42 -9.36
CA LEU A 65 25.66 18.68 -9.69
C LEU A 65 24.63 19.55 -10.37
N ASP A 66 24.32 20.68 -9.76
CA ASP A 66 23.34 21.64 -10.26
C ASP A 66 23.97 23.03 -10.35
N GLY A 67 23.67 23.73 -11.43
CA GLY A 67 24.07 25.10 -11.66
C GLY A 67 22.93 25.97 -12.18
N TYR A 68 22.97 27.23 -11.90
CA TYR A 68 22.01 28.19 -12.44
C TYR A 68 22.67 29.53 -12.75
N TYR A 69 22.06 30.22 -13.70
CA TYR A 69 22.38 31.59 -14.02
C TYR A 69 21.12 32.45 -13.99
N THR A 70 21.17 33.63 -13.42
CA THR A 70 20.06 34.58 -13.30
C THR A 70 20.32 35.85 -14.06
N TRP A 71 19.28 36.39 -14.70
CA TRP A 71 19.28 37.71 -15.35
C TRP A 71 18.35 38.64 -14.60
N ASP A 72 18.81 39.85 -14.33
CA ASP A 72 18.01 40.87 -13.63
C ASP A 72 16.96 41.48 -14.56
N GLU A 73 17.25 41.55 -15.85
CA GLU A 73 16.41 42.17 -16.87
C GLU A 73 16.07 41.22 -18.02
N GLY A 74 15.02 41.55 -18.79
CA GLY A 74 14.59 40.80 -19.96
C GLY A 74 13.52 39.74 -19.64
N PHE A 75 13.15 38.96 -20.64
CA PHE A 75 12.15 37.88 -20.54
C PHE A 75 12.71 36.71 -19.73
N LEU A 76 13.93 36.27 -20.04
CA LEU A 76 14.57 35.15 -19.36
C LEU A 76 15.11 35.60 -18.01
N ARG A 77 14.65 34.96 -16.94
CA ARG A 77 15.02 35.28 -15.56
C ARG A 77 16.05 34.32 -14.98
N GLN A 78 15.95 33.05 -15.34
CA GLN A 78 16.87 32.04 -14.85
C GLN A 78 16.99 30.88 -15.83
N LEU A 79 18.20 30.36 -15.98
CA LEU A 79 18.51 29.10 -16.61
C LEU A 79 19.13 28.16 -15.58
N LYS A 80 18.62 26.96 -15.46
CA LYS A 80 19.13 25.90 -14.58
C LYS A 80 19.50 24.69 -15.40
N ALA A 81 20.58 24.02 -15.03
CA ALA A 81 20.94 22.74 -15.58
C ALA A 81 21.59 21.87 -14.50
N GLY A 82 21.41 20.58 -14.60
CA GLY A 82 22.02 19.68 -13.63
C GLY A 82 22.11 18.25 -14.13
N ILE A 83 22.97 17.49 -13.44
CA ILE A 83 23.18 16.07 -13.66
C ILE A 83 23.03 15.36 -12.33
N ARG A 84 22.41 14.19 -12.36
CA ARG A 84 22.28 13.27 -11.23
C ARG A 84 22.70 11.87 -11.64
N ILE A 85 23.51 11.25 -10.81
CA ILE A 85 23.92 9.85 -10.94
C ILE A 85 23.51 9.14 -9.65
N ASP A 86 22.74 8.07 -9.79
CA ASP A 86 22.35 7.20 -8.67
C ASP A 86 22.84 5.79 -8.97
N GLN A 87 23.51 5.17 -8.02
CA GLN A 87 23.80 3.74 -8.04
C GLN A 87 23.14 3.09 -6.83
N ARG A 88 22.34 2.08 -7.08
CA ARG A 88 21.57 1.37 -6.06
C ARG A 88 21.83 -0.12 -6.15
N LYS A 89 21.98 -0.74 -4.98
CA LYS A 89 22.09 -2.19 -4.87
C LYS A 89 21.05 -2.69 -3.88
N ALA A 90 20.39 -3.77 -4.24
CA ALA A 90 19.44 -4.44 -3.35
C ALA A 90 19.68 -5.96 -3.41
N SER A 91 19.53 -6.62 -2.28
CA SER A 91 19.57 -8.09 -2.23
C SER A 91 18.65 -8.60 -1.15
N THR A 92 18.00 -9.73 -1.42
CA THR A 92 17.15 -10.45 -0.48
C THR A 92 17.61 -11.90 -0.38
N ALA A 93 17.68 -12.37 0.85
CA ALA A 93 17.87 -13.79 1.17
C ALA A 93 16.80 -14.22 2.17
N VAL A 94 16.20 -15.38 1.96
CA VAL A 94 15.10 -15.90 2.76
C VAL A 94 15.40 -17.29 3.29
N ARG A 95 14.76 -17.66 4.37
CA ARG A 95 14.55 -19.03 4.81
C ARG A 95 13.05 -19.25 4.97
N THR A 96 12.57 -20.33 4.41
CA THR A 96 11.21 -20.83 4.63
C THR A 96 11.34 -22.26 5.13
N GLN A 97 10.89 -22.49 6.35
CA GLN A 97 10.94 -23.78 7.02
C GLN A 97 9.55 -24.06 7.62
N ASP A 98 8.56 -24.18 6.73
CA ASP A 98 7.18 -24.45 7.11
C ASP A 98 6.93 -25.95 7.14
N ALA A 99 6.14 -26.42 8.10
CA ALA A 99 5.76 -27.82 8.21
C ALA A 99 4.26 -27.95 8.51
N GLY A 100 3.61 -28.93 7.86
CA GLY A 100 2.15 -29.12 7.92
C GLY A 100 1.66 -29.79 9.20
N ALA A 101 2.46 -30.67 9.83
CA ALA A 101 2.10 -31.37 11.05
C ALA A 101 3.35 -31.80 11.82
N PRO A 102 3.28 -31.92 13.17
CA PRO A 102 4.36 -32.45 13.96
C PRO A 102 4.53 -33.97 13.73
N LEU A 103 5.74 -34.47 13.97
CA LEU A 103 6.06 -35.91 13.86
C LEU A 103 5.23 -36.76 14.84
N VAL A 104 4.95 -36.18 16.00
CA VAL A 104 4.07 -36.78 17.02
C VAL A 104 2.93 -35.80 17.32
N ARG A 105 1.70 -36.24 17.15
CA ARG A 105 0.52 -35.42 17.44
C ARG A 105 0.50 -35.03 18.92
N THR A 106 0.26 -33.76 19.16
CA THR A 106 0.16 -33.20 20.50
C THR A 106 -0.79 -31.99 20.51
N THR A 107 -1.21 -31.58 21.69
CA THR A 107 -2.01 -30.38 21.91
C THR A 107 -1.17 -29.25 22.50
N LEU A 108 -1.72 -28.04 22.61
CA LEU A 108 -1.03 -26.94 23.30
C LEU A 108 -0.73 -27.30 24.75
N ALA A 109 -1.68 -27.96 25.45
CA ALA A 109 -1.45 -28.45 26.81
C ALA A 109 -0.30 -29.47 26.88
N GLY A 110 -0.14 -30.30 25.83
CA GLY A 110 0.93 -31.29 25.72
C GLY A 110 2.32 -30.71 25.54
N LEU A 111 2.45 -29.45 25.08
CA LEU A 111 3.72 -28.74 25.01
C LEU A 111 4.17 -28.13 26.34
N GLY A 112 3.31 -28.09 27.34
CA GLY A 112 3.56 -27.51 28.66
C GLY A 112 2.72 -26.26 28.94
N GLN A 113 2.61 -25.93 30.21
CA GLN A 113 1.68 -24.90 30.69
C GLN A 113 1.99 -23.50 30.11
N ASP A 114 3.26 -23.17 29.89
CA ASP A 114 3.69 -21.86 29.38
C ASP A 114 3.57 -21.73 27.86
N ALA A 115 3.33 -22.84 27.15
CA ALA A 115 3.18 -22.85 25.70
C ALA A 115 1.84 -22.27 25.22
N ALA A 116 0.87 -22.12 26.10
CA ALA A 116 -0.45 -21.58 25.82
C ALA A 116 -0.61 -20.16 26.38
N PHE A 117 -1.36 -19.34 25.65
CA PHE A 117 -1.76 -18.00 26.02
C PHE A 117 -3.24 -17.82 25.70
N THR A 118 -4.05 -17.42 26.70
CA THR A 118 -5.47 -17.12 26.46
C THR A 118 -5.62 -15.63 26.16
N ASN A 119 -6.03 -15.32 24.94
CA ASN A 119 -6.45 -13.99 24.55
C ASN A 119 -7.90 -13.75 24.98
N SER A 120 -8.19 -12.58 25.52
CA SER A 120 -9.51 -12.19 26.01
C SER A 120 -9.92 -10.83 25.46
N ASP A 121 -11.21 -10.53 25.58
CA ASP A 121 -11.81 -9.27 25.15
C ASP A 121 -11.62 -8.97 23.64
N PHE A 122 -11.70 -10.04 22.85
CA PHE A 122 -11.55 -9.94 21.40
C PHE A 122 -12.69 -9.09 20.81
N TYR A 123 -12.35 -8.15 19.94
CA TYR A 123 -13.27 -7.15 19.38
C TYR A 123 -14.01 -6.26 20.39
N GLN A 124 -13.77 -6.37 21.71
CA GLN A 124 -14.40 -5.53 22.73
C GLN A 124 -15.93 -5.45 22.61
N GLY A 125 -16.58 -6.58 22.34
CA GLY A 125 -18.05 -6.67 22.13
C GLY A 125 -18.58 -5.97 20.88
N ARG A 126 -17.71 -5.58 19.92
CA ARG A 126 -18.12 -4.91 18.67
C ARG A 126 -18.56 -5.87 17.58
N ALA A 127 -18.44 -7.17 17.79
CA ALA A 127 -18.84 -8.23 16.88
C ALA A 127 -19.47 -9.35 17.67
N ASP A 128 -20.42 -10.06 17.05
CA ASP A 128 -21.06 -11.25 17.60
C ASP A 128 -20.21 -12.49 17.28
N VAL A 129 -19.11 -12.63 18.02
CA VAL A 129 -18.11 -13.69 17.89
C VAL A 129 -17.58 -14.07 19.26
N PRO A 130 -16.97 -15.24 19.44
CA PRO A 130 -16.27 -15.57 20.68
C PRO A 130 -15.24 -14.52 21.05
N THR A 131 -15.23 -14.09 22.30
CA THR A 131 -14.37 -13.00 22.79
C THR A 131 -13.05 -13.46 23.37
N SER A 132 -12.91 -14.77 23.61
CA SER A 132 -11.70 -15.34 24.21
C SER A 132 -11.36 -16.68 23.60
N TRP A 133 -10.08 -16.94 23.36
CA TRP A 133 -9.55 -18.26 23.03
C TRP A 133 -8.05 -18.40 23.29
N THR A 134 -7.61 -19.64 23.39
CA THR A 134 -6.23 -20.00 23.65
C THR A 134 -5.44 -20.09 22.34
N LEU A 135 -4.28 -19.50 22.36
CA LEU A 135 -3.31 -19.44 21.27
C LEU A 135 -1.95 -19.97 21.75
N ALA A 136 -1.08 -20.30 20.80
CA ALA A 136 0.31 -20.56 21.13
C ALA A 136 0.99 -19.29 21.65
N ASN A 137 1.72 -19.38 22.78
CA ASN A 137 2.44 -18.29 23.39
C ASN A 137 3.68 -17.94 22.55
N GLY A 138 3.69 -16.76 21.93
CA GLY A 138 4.76 -16.31 21.06
C GLY A 138 6.12 -16.16 21.78
N TYR A 139 6.15 -15.77 23.04
CA TYR A 139 7.38 -15.68 23.82
C TYR A 139 7.96 -17.07 24.10
N TRP A 140 7.11 -17.99 24.53
CA TRP A 140 7.51 -19.39 24.74
C TRP A 140 8.04 -20.01 23.45
N LEU A 141 7.35 -19.79 22.30
CA LEU A 141 7.81 -20.26 21.00
C LEU A 141 9.19 -19.72 20.62
N HIS A 142 9.45 -18.44 20.91
CA HIS A 142 10.75 -17.83 20.66
C HIS A 142 11.84 -18.52 21.49
N ASP A 143 11.63 -18.70 22.79
CA ASP A 143 12.60 -19.24 23.72
C ASP A 143 12.81 -20.77 23.53
N ASN A 144 11.79 -21.48 23.00
CA ASN A 144 11.81 -22.92 22.75
C ASN A 144 11.83 -23.27 21.24
N ALA A 145 12.31 -22.36 20.39
CA ALA A 145 12.24 -22.52 18.94
C ALA A 145 12.85 -23.84 18.44
N ASP A 146 14.00 -24.27 18.96
CA ASP A 146 14.66 -25.52 18.54
C ASP A 146 13.93 -26.77 19.02
N THR A 147 13.30 -26.72 20.18
CA THR A 147 12.43 -27.79 20.67
C THR A 147 11.25 -27.96 19.72
N VAL A 148 10.63 -26.86 19.32
CA VAL A 148 9.51 -26.89 18.37
C VAL A 148 9.96 -27.36 16.99
N ARG A 149 11.10 -26.90 16.45
CA ARG A 149 11.67 -27.39 15.20
C ARG A 149 11.89 -28.89 15.23
N THR A 150 12.46 -29.40 16.31
CA THR A 150 12.68 -30.84 16.50
C THR A 150 11.37 -31.64 16.50
N LEU A 151 10.30 -31.08 17.07
CA LEU A 151 8.97 -31.70 17.05
C LEU A 151 8.45 -31.93 15.61
N TYR A 152 8.89 -31.07 14.66
CA TYR A 152 8.52 -31.17 13.24
C TYR A 152 9.61 -31.85 12.38
N GLY A 153 10.72 -32.27 12.96
CA GLY A 153 11.84 -32.83 12.22
C GLY A 153 12.59 -31.82 11.35
N LEU A 154 12.56 -30.56 11.75
CA LEU A 154 13.18 -29.45 11.02
C LEU A 154 14.57 -29.11 11.55
N ALA A 155 15.35 -28.38 10.73
CA ALA A 155 16.68 -27.91 11.08
C ALA A 155 16.66 -26.97 12.28
N THR A 156 17.54 -27.18 13.24
CA THR A 156 17.74 -26.37 14.45
C THR A 156 18.66 -25.16 14.21
N SER A 157 18.80 -24.28 15.17
CA SER A 157 19.46 -22.96 15.04
C SER A 157 20.87 -23.02 14.48
N ASP A 158 21.61 -24.05 14.77
CA ASP A 158 22.99 -24.30 14.30
C ASP A 158 23.08 -24.64 12.79
N GLN A 159 21.96 -25.10 12.21
CA GLN A 159 21.85 -25.53 10.82
C GLN A 159 21.16 -24.51 9.92
N LEU A 160 20.59 -23.45 10.50
CA LEU A 160 19.79 -22.49 9.76
C LEU A 160 20.62 -21.63 8.83
N SER A 161 20.22 -21.59 7.57
CA SER A 161 20.82 -20.74 6.54
C SER A 161 19.75 -19.94 5.77
N LEU A 162 20.15 -18.83 5.19
CA LEU A 162 19.33 -18.05 4.29
C LEU A 162 19.73 -18.34 2.85
N GLN A 163 18.75 -18.68 2.03
CA GLN A 163 18.93 -18.82 0.59
C GLN A 163 18.75 -17.49 -0.09
N LYS A 164 19.66 -17.13 -0.98
CA LYS A 164 19.58 -15.91 -1.78
C LYS A 164 18.40 -16.02 -2.75
N VAL A 165 17.63 -14.93 -2.88
CA VAL A 165 16.48 -14.85 -3.80
C VAL A 165 16.82 -13.95 -4.99
N PHE A 166 17.41 -12.79 -4.73
CA PHE A 166 17.86 -11.90 -5.77
C PHE A 166 19.01 -10.98 -5.34
N ASP A 167 19.76 -10.51 -6.35
CA ASP A 167 20.67 -9.36 -6.32
C ASP A 167 20.32 -8.43 -7.46
N ILE A 168 20.27 -7.16 -7.16
CA ILE A 168 19.99 -6.11 -8.15
C ILE A 168 21.05 -5.03 -8.03
N ASP A 169 21.61 -4.65 -9.18
CA ASP A 169 22.48 -3.48 -9.35
C ASP A 169 21.82 -2.55 -10.37
N GLU A 170 21.46 -1.34 -9.94
CA GLU A 170 20.76 -0.36 -10.76
C GLU A 170 21.56 0.93 -10.83
N SER A 171 21.87 1.36 -12.05
CA SER A 171 22.49 2.65 -12.35
C SER A 171 21.47 3.57 -13.02
N THR A 172 21.32 4.79 -12.52
CA THR A 172 20.49 5.82 -13.12
C THR A 172 21.33 7.06 -13.39
N ILE A 173 21.28 7.54 -14.62
CA ILE A 173 21.84 8.84 -15.00
C ILE A 173 20.70 9.71 -15.47
N ALA A 174 20.64 10.94 -14.97
CA ALA A 174 19.67 11.92 -15.41
C ALA A 174 20.33 13.29 -15.60
N ALA A 175 19.96 13.97 -16.65
CA ALA A 175 20.35 15.36 -16.91
C ALA A 175 19.10 16.19 -17.20
N TYR A 176 19.11 17.45 -16.81
CA TYR A 176 18.01 18.36 -17.09
C TYR A 176 18.49 19.75 -17.45
N VAL A 177 17.64 20.46 -18.19
CA VAL A 177 17.71 21.90 -18.39
C VAL A 177 16.32 22.49 -18.15
N GLN A 178 16.27 23.66 -17.50
CA GLN A 178 15.05 24.38 -17.18
C GLN A 178 15.30 25.88 -17.36
N ALA A 179 14.36 26.57 -17.96
CA ALA A 179 14.34 28.01 -18.12
C ALA A 179 13.12 28.61 -17.42
N ASP A 180 13.35 29.67 -16.66
CA ASP A 180 12.31 30.47 -16.00
C ASP A 180 12.25 31.84 -16.67
N GLY A 181 11.06 32.24 -17.10
CA GLY A 181 10.81 33.52 -17.79
C GLY A 181 9.69 34.32 -17.11
N GLU A 182 9.73 35.63 -17.30
CA GLU A 182 8.70 36.55 -16.83
C GLU A 182 8.41 37.61 -17.88
N ILE A 183 7.10 37.80 -18.15
CA ILE A 183 6.63 38.83 -19.07
C ILE A 183 5.41 39.53 -18.50
N SER A 184 5.23 40.81 -18.82
CA SER A 184 4.00 41.52 -18.48
C SER A 184 3.00 41.44 -19.63
N ILE A 185 1.80 40.92 -19.36
CA ILE A 185 0.68 40.87 -20.31
C ILE A 185 -0.48 41.64 -19.69
N PHE A 186 -1.02 42.64 -20.40
CA PHE A 186 -2.06 43.54 -19.89
C PHE A 186 -1.71 44.18 -18.53
N GLY A 187 -0.42 44.53 -18.33
CA GLY A 187 0.06 45.12 -17.08
C GLY A 187 0.16 44.14 -15.90
N ARG A 188 -0.02 42.83 -16.15
CA ARG A 188 0.03 41.77 -15.14
C ARG A 188 1.16 40.78 -15.43
N ARG A 189 1.71 40.17 -14.39
CA ARG A 189 2.84 39.24 -14.52
C ARG A 189 2.40 37.87 -14.98
N LEU A 190 3.02 37.38 -16.05
CA LEU A 190 2.99 35.98 -16.46
C LEU A 190 4.38 35.39 -16.20
N LYS A 191 4.47 34.43 -15.29
CA LYS A 191 5.68 33.63 -15.05
C LYS A 191 5.56 32.33 -15.79
N LEU A 192 6.60 31.99 -16.53
CA LEU A 192 6.72 30.77 -17.33
C LEU A 192 7.93 29.98 -16.85
N GLN A 193 7.76 28.67 -16.79
CA GLN A 193 8.85 27.75 -16.55
C GLN A 193 8.72 26.61 -17.55
N ALA A 194 9.78 26.30 -18.27
CA ALA A 194 9.84 25.17 -19.19
C ALA A 194 11.13 24.39 -18.93
N GLY A 195 11.04 23.09 -18.93
CA GLY A 195 12.17 22.22 -18.70
C GLY A 195 12.01 20.86 -19.36
N VAL A 196 13.13 20.20 -19.52
CA VAL A 196 13.18 18.82 -19.97
C VAL A 196 14.23 18.06 -19.19
N ARG A 197 13.89 16.86 -18.76
CA ARG A 197 14.80 15.93 -18.10
C ARG A 197 14.94 14.67 -18.95
N PHE A 198 16.16 14.31 -19.25
CA PHE A 198 16.50 13.00 -19.79
C PHE A 198 16.89 12.06 -18.64
N VAL A 199 16.36 10.86 -18.64
CA VAL A 199 16.69 9.83 -17.65
C VAL A 199 17.01 8.55 -18.38
N THR A 200 18.15 7.94 -18.07
CA THR A 200 18.47 6.56 -18.45
C THR A 200 18.69 5.72 -17.21
N VAL A 201 18.21 4.48 -17.27
CA VAL A 201 18.32 3.51 -16.18
C VAL A 201 18.77 2.20 -16.77
N ASP A 202 19.84 1.65 -16.23
CA ASP A 202 20.34 0.33 -16.55
C ASP A 202 20.32 -0.51 -15.27
N THR A 203 19.74 -1.70 -15.35
CA THR A 203 19.56 -2.58 -14.20
C THR A 203 19.96 -4.00 -14.55
N ASP A 204 20.85 -4.57 -13.73
CA ASP A 204 21.24 -5.97 -13.76
C ASP A 204 20.57 -6.73 -12.62
N TYR A 205 19.80 -7.73 -12.99
CA TYR A 205 19.08 -8.61 -12.08
C TYR A 205 19.72 -9.98 -12.06
N ASN A 206 19.97 -10.51 -10.86
CA ASN A 206 20.32 -11.91 -10.66
C ASN A 206 19.27 -12.53 -9.74
N PHE A 207 18.55 -13.51 -10.24
CA PHE A 207 17.54 -14.26 -9.53
C PHE A 207 18.04 -15.66 -9.24
N PHE A 208 17.70 -16.21 -8.07
CA PHE A 208 18.14 -17.52 -7.62
C PHE A 208 16.89 -18.37 -7.36
N ASP A 209 16.73 -19.43 -8.16
CA ASP A 209 15.57 -20.33 -8.07
C ASP A 209 15.73 -21.29 -6.90
N ARG A 210 14.93 -21.07 -5.84
CA ARG A 210 14.96 -21.91 -4.64
C ARG A 210 14.47 -23.34 -4.85
N TYR A 211 13.65 -23.58 -5.88
CA TYR A 211 13.15 -24.90 -6.22
C TYR A 211 14.10 -25.70 -7.12
N ASN A 212 15.11 -25.05 -7.66
CA ASN A 212 16.11 -25.66 -8.52
C ASN A 212 17.53 -25.44 -7.97
N GLY A 213 17.74 -25.83 -6.70
CA GLY A 213 19.05 -25.79 -6.05
C GLY A 213 19.72 -24.42 -5.99
N GLY A 214 18.97 -23.34 -6.15
CA GLY A 214 19.51 -21.97 -6.22
C GLY A 214 20.09 -21.62 -7.59
N ALA A 215 19.65 -22.26 -8.66
CA ALA A 215 20.08 -21.95 -10.03
C ALA A 215 19.91 -20.46 -10.32
N ARG A 216 20.96 -19.83 -10.88
CA ARG A 216 20.98 -18.39 -11.15
C ARG A 216 20.45 -18.09 -12.55
N THR A 217 19.51 -17.13 -12.63
CA THR A 217 19.08 -16.49 -13.87
C THR A 217 19.48 -15.03 -13.84
N SER A 218 20.15 -14.55 -14.87
CA SER A 218 20.54 -13.14 -14.99
C SER A 218 19.76 -12.48 -16.10
N VAL A 219 19.23 -11.28 -15.83
CA VAL A 219 18.49 -10.46 -16.79
C VAL A 219 19.00 -9.03 -16.67
N SER A 220 19.28 -8.38 -17.82
CA SER A 220 19.61 -6.96 -17.87
C SER A 220 18.46 -6.21 -18.55
N SER A 221 18.12 -5.05 -18.03
CA SER A 221 17.08 -4.18 -18.57
C SER A 221 17.57 -2.74 -18.58
N GLY A 222 17.38 -2.07 -19.73
CA GLY A 222 17.68 -0.65 -19.89
C GLY A 222 16.45 0.12 -20.35
N SER A 223 16.30 1.34 -19.89
CA SER A 223 15.26 2.26 -20.37
C SER A 223 15.73 3.69 -20.33
N SER A 224 15.39 4.47 -21.35
CA SER A 224 15.65 5.90 -21.37
C SER A 224 14.43 6.69 -21.82
N ARG A 225 14.26 7.89 -21.26
CA ARG A 225 13.11 8.73 -21.56
C ARG A 225 13.40 10.22 -21.38
N TRP A 226 12.75 11.01 -22.24
CA TRP A 226 12.62 12.44 -22.07
C TRP A 226 11.35 12.76 -21.32
N LEU A 227 11.45 13.62 -20.32
CA LEU A 227 10.36 14.04 -19.43
C LEU A 227 10.23 15.55 -19.49
N PRO A 228 9.43 16.10 -20.41
CA PRO A 228 9.17 17.53 -20.49
C PRO A 228 8.29 17.99 -19.32
N SER A 229 8.47 19.27 -18.93
CA SER A 229 7.64 19.96 -17.96
C SER A 229 7.42 21.41 -18.39
N PHE A 230 6.23 21.93 -18.08
CA PHE A 230 5.86 23.30 -18.36
C PHE A 230 4.93 23.81 -17.27
N THR A 231 5.19 25.02 -16.76
CA THR A 231 4.33 25.74 -15.84
C THR A 231 4.12 27.16 -16.33
N ALA A 232 2.88 27.62 -16.33
CA ALA A 232 2.50 29.01 -16.54
C ALA A 232 1.70 29.50 -15.35
N ARG A 233 2.05 30.67 -14.80
CA ARG A 233 1.34 31.32 -13.71
C ARG A 233 1.06 32.77 -14.06
N TYR A 234 -0.21 33.09 -14.27
CA TYR A 234 -0.68 34.43 -14.58
C TYR A 234 -1.35 35.08 -13.37
N GLU A 235 -0.93 36.28 -13.02
CA GLU A 235 -1.52 37.08 -11.95
C GLU A 235 -2.66 37.92 -12.53
N ILE A 236 -3.92 37.40 -12.46
CA ILE A 236 -5.11 38.08 -12.97
C ILE A 236 -5.35 39.36 -12.15
N PHE A 237 -5.27 39.24 -10.81
CA PHE A 237 -5.25 40.33 -9.83
C PHE A 237 -4.14 40.06 -8.81
N ASP A 238 -3.87 41.00 -7.93
CA ASP A 238 -2.82 40.86 -6.93
C ASP A 238 -3.03 39.64 -6.02
N ASN A 239 -4.31 39.27 -5.83
CA ASN A 239 -4.74 38.16 -4.98
C ASN A 239 -5.40 37.00 -5.76
N LEU A 240 -5.45 37.05 -7.09
CA LEU A 240 -6.05 36.00 -7.92
C LEU A 240 -5.05 35.54 -8.99
N ARG A 241 -4.79 34.24 -9.02
CA ARG A 241 -3.83 33.63 -9.94
C ARG A 241 -4.47 32.50 -10.72
N LEU A 242 -4.07 32.40 -12.00
CA LEU A 242 -4.32 31.23 -12.83
C LEU A 242 -3.01 30.49 -13.02
N ARG A 243 -3.02 29.17 -12.81
CA ARG A 243 -1.86 28.31 -13.02
C ARG A 243 -2.21 27.20 -13.99
N PHE A 244 -1.30 26.91 -14.90
CA PHE A 244 -1.30 25.72 -15.74
C PHE A 244 0.00 24.95 -15.49
N ASN A 245 -0.10 23.62 -15.31
CA ASN A 245 1.05 22.74 -15.24
C ASN A 245 0.88 21.59 -16.23
N TYR A 246 1.96 21.24 -16.89
CA TYR A 246 2.14 20.03 -17.65
C TYR A 246 3.44 19.35 -17.19
N GLY A 247 3.43 18.03 -17.05
CA GLY A 247 4.66 17.29 -16.77
C GLY A 247 4.50 15.80 -17.01
N GLU A 248 5.58 15.17 -17.45
CA GLU A 248 5.64 13.73 -17.63
C GLU A 248 6.42 13.07 -16.51
N THR A 249 5.93 11.91 -16.05
CA THR A 249 6.54 11.16 -14.95
C THR A 249 6.61 9.67 -15.28
N LEU A 250 7.57 8.99 -14.62
CA LEU A 250 7.76 7.55 -14.73
C LEU A 250 7.65 6.90 -13.35
N ARG A 251 7.02 5.72 -13.31
CA ARG A 251 7.06 4.81 -12.17
C ARG A 251 7.65 3.48 -12.63
N ARG A 252 8.74 3.06 -12.01
CA ARG A 252 9.35 1.75 -12.27
C ARG A 252 8.55 0.63 -11.59
N PRO A 253 8.57 -0.59 -12.17
CA PRO A 253 8.05 -1.76 -11.49
C PRO A 253 8.77 -2.00 -10.15
N ASN A 254 8.10 -2.66 -9.22
CA ASN A 254 8.76 -3.10 -8.00
C ASN A 254 9.72 -4.26 -8.33
N PHE A 255 10.76 -4.45 -7.54
CA PHE A 255 11.72 -5.54 -7.76
C PHE A 255 11.08 -6.93 -7.62
N SER A 256 10.06 -7.07 -6.77
CA SER A 256 9.27 -8.31 -6.66
C SER A 256 8.52 -8.64 -7.95
N ASP A 257 8.02 -7.61 -8.64
CA ASP A 257 7.18 -7.79 -9.84
C ASP A 257 8.00 -8.26 -11.06
N ILE A 258 9.30 -8.08 -11.02
CA ILE A 258 10.23 -8.50 -12.09
C ILE A 258 10.95 -9.81 -11.81
N ASN A 259 10.82 -10.39 -10.61
CA ASN A 259 11.42 -11.67 -10.27
C ASN A 259 10.71 -12.84 -10.98
N PRO A 260 11.31 -13.49 -11.99
CA PRO A 260 10.63 -14.52 -12.76
C PRO A 260 10.47 -15.86 -12.03
N ASN A 261 11.12 -16.03 -10.88
CA ASN A 261 11.06 -17.25 -10.10
C ASN A 261 9.65 -17.48 -9.56
N TYR A 262 9.24 -18.74 -9.57
CA TYR A 262 7.94 -19.14 -9.09
C TYR A 262 7.85 -19.15 -7.55
N ASN A 263 6.64 -18.90 -7.07
CA ASN A 263 6.20 -19.22 -5.73
C ASN A 263 4.96 -20.11 -5.88
N LEU A 264 5.08 -21.40 -5.65
CA LEU A 264 4.07 -22.41 -5.96
C LEU A 264 3.39 -22.93 -4.70
N THR A 265 2.10 -23.25 -4.85
CA THR A 265 1.29 -23.98 -3.88
C THR A 265 0.62 -25.12 -4.63
N GLY A 266 0.73 -26.34 -4.13
CA GLY A 266 0.17 -27.52 -4.76
C GLY A 266 -1.36 -27.54 -4.76
N ASP A 267 -1.94 -28.48 -5.49
CA ASP A 267 -3.38 -28.74 -5.49
C ASP A 267 -3.83 -29.40 -4.17
N LEU A 268 -4.19 -28.55 -3.21
CA LEU A 268 -4.65 -28.98 -1.88
C LEU A 268 -6.17 -29.28 -1.82
N THR A 269 -6.89 -28.97 -2.90
CA THR A 269 -8.37 -29.05 -2.95
C THR A 269 -8.90 -29.98 -4.03
N ASN A 270 -8.01 -30.70 -4.72
CA ASN A 270 -8.33 -31.63 -5.81
C ASN A 270 -9.14 -31.00 -6.96
N VAL A 271 -8.80 -29.78 -7.32
CA VAL A 271 -9.41 -29.08 -8.48
C VAL A 271 -8.68 -29.35 -9.79
N GLY A 272 -7.58 -30.12 -9.75
CA GLY A 272 -6.79 -30.53 -10.91
C GLY A 272 -5.66 -29.58 -11.27
N TYR A 273 -5.45 -28.50 -10.51
CA TYR A 273 -4.33 -27.57 -10.69
C TYR A 273 -3.90 -26.97 -9.35
N GLY A 274 -2.62 -26.64 -9.24
CA GLY A 274 -2.07 -25.85 -8.17
C GLY A 274 -2.20 -24.35 -8.44
N SER A 275 -1.72 -23.53 -7.54
CA SER A 275 -1.69 -22.08 -7.70
C SER A 275 -0.28 -21.54 -7.49
N GLY A 276 -0.04 -20.32 -7.97
CA GLY A 276 1.25 -19.69 -7.73
C GLY A 276 1.33 -18.26 -8.23
N SER A 277 2.51 -17.69 -8.03
CA SER A 277 2.86 -16.40 -8.59
C SER A 277 4.28 -16.40 -9.12
N ALA A 278 4.54 -15.56 -10.10
CA ALA A 278 5.87 -15.22 -10.56
C ALA A 278 5.86 -13.79 -11.11
N GLY A 279 7.00 -13.11 -11.06
CA GLY A 279 7.14 -11.81 -11.70
C GLY A 279 7.39 -11.94 -13.21
N THR A 280 7.46 -10.79 -13.88
CA THR A 280 7.76 -10.67 -15.31
C THR A 280 8.98 -9.79 -15.50
N ALA A 281 10.11 -10.41 -15.88
CA ALA A 281 11.40 -9.71 -15.98
C ALA A 281 11.43 -8.60 -17.06
N THR A 282 10.49 -8.63 -18.02
CA THR A 282 10.38 -7.67 -19.12
C THR A 282 9.42 -6.52 -18.87
N LEU A 283 8.96 -6.33 -17.63
CA LEU A 283 8.10 -5.20 -17.27
C LEU A 283 8.77 -3.86 -17.59
N LYS A 284 7.99 -2.99 -18.20
CA LYS A 284 8.39 -1.62 -18.53
C LYS A 284 7.88 -0.64 -17.47
N PRO A 285 8.55 0.51 -17.29
CA PRO A 285 8.02 1.58 -16.45
C PRO A 285 6.65 2.06 -16.91
N THR A 286 5.75 2.30 -15.97
CA THR A 286 4.51 3.04 -16.20
C THR A 286 4.83 4.51 -16.45
N HIS A 287 4.23 5.10 -17.46
CA HIS A 287 4.41 6.49 -17.85
C HIS A 287 3.11 7.28 -17.65
N SER A 288 3.21 8.51 -17.17
CA SER A 288 2.05 9.39 -16.98
C SER A 288 2.31 10.78 -17.57
N LYS A 289 1.34 11.29 -18.33
CA LYS A 289 1.22 12.68 -18.74
C LYS A 289 0.22 13.37 -17.83
N ASN A 290 0.64 14.46 -17.21
CA ASN A 290 -0.10 15.12 -16.16
C ASN A 290 -0.42 16.56 -16.57
N PHE A 291 -1.70 16.94 -16.52
CA PHE A 291 -2.20 18.27 -16.83
C PHE A 291 -2.96 18.79 -15.63
N ASP A 292 -2.67 20.03 -15.20
CA ASP A 292 -3.38 20.71 -14.13
C ASP A 292 -3.69 22.15 -14.54
N VAL A 293 -4.90 22.60 -14.22
CA VAL A 293 -5.30 24.01 -14.30
C VAL A 293 -5.88 24.41 -12.96
N ALA A 294 -5.32 25.43 -12.34
CA ALA A 294 -5.77 25.91 -11.03
C ALA A 294 -6.07 27.40 -11.03
N ILE A 295 -7.15 27.77 -10.34
CA ILE A 295 -7.47 29.13 -9.94
C ILE A 295 -7.23 29.23 -8.45
N GLU A 296 -6.39 30.17 -8.04
CA GLU A 296 -5.98 30.40 -6.65
C GLU A 296 -6.37 31.82 -6.25
N TRP A 297 -7.32 31.94 -5.31
CA TRP A 297 -7.80 33.23 -4.80
C TRP A 297 -7.38 33.39 -3.33
N TYR A 298 -6.44 34.31 -3.09
CA TYR A 298 -5.92 34.67 -1.77
C TYR A 298 -6.69 35.90 -1.26
N PHE A 299 -7.88 35.70 -0.71
CA PHE A 299 -8.78 36.78 -0.34
C PHE A 299 -8.43 37.46 0.99
N ASP A 300 -7.60 36.84 1.82
CA ASP A 300 -6.97 37.42 3.00
C ASP A 300 -5.55 36.82 3.18
N ARG A 301 -4.77 37.34 4.10
CA ARG A 301 -3.36 36.96 4.33
C ARG A 301 -3.22 35.48 4.63
N ASP A 302 -4.13 34.95 5.46
CA ASP A 302 -4.11 33.56 5.93
C ASP A 302 -5.32 32.77 5.39
N SER A 303 -5.90 33.23 4.27
CA SER A 303 -7.13 32.66 3.70
C SER A 303 -7.07 32.57 2.18
N ALA A 304 -7.40 31.39 1.65
CA ALA A 304 -7.38 31.12 0.22
C ALA A 304 -8.44 30.11 -0.19
N ILE A 305 -8.92 30.25 -1.40
CA ILE A 305 -9.70 29.23 -2.13
C ILE A 305 -8.90 28.81 -3.34
N THR A 306 -8.80 27.51 -3.56
CA THR A 306 -8.18 26.92 -4.74
C THR A 306 -9.16 26.00 -5.45
N LEU A 307 -9.29 26.16 -6.77
CA LEU A 307 -10.02 25.22 -7.61
C LEU A 307 -9.05 24.68 -8.65
N THR A 308 -8.83 23.38 -8.64
CA THR A 308 -7.92 22.68 -9.55
C THR A 308 -8.68 21.66 -10.38
N GLY A 309 -8.60 21.78 -11.70
CA GLY A 309 -8.97 20.71 -12.64
C GLY A 309 -7.71 19.94 -13.04
N PHE A 310 -7.78 18.62 -13.06
CA PHE A 310 -6.62 17.78 -13.40
C PHE A 310 -7.01 16.64 -14.35
N ARG A 311 -6.01 16.21 -15.15
CA ARG A 311 -6.08 15.02 -16.00
C ARG A 311 -4.74 14.31 -15.99
N ARG A 312 -4.79 12.99 -15.81
CA ARG A 312 -3.64 12.08 -15.88
C ARG A 312 -3.91 11.04 -16.95
N GLU A 313 -3.02 10.94 -17.94
CA GLU A 313 -3.04 9.89 -18.95
C GLU A 313 -1.90 8.93 -18.63
N VAL A 314 -2.25 7.68 -18.35
CA VAL A 314 -1.30 6.69 -17.85
C VAL A 314 -1.17 5.55 -18.84
N ASP A 315 0.06 5.27 -19.27
CA ASP A 315 0.38 4.18 -20.18
C ASP A 315 1.22 3.12 -19.46
N GLY A 316 1.00 1.86 -19.82
CA GLY A 316 1.77 0.73 -19.31
C GLY A 316 1.52 0.42 -17.84
N LEU A 317 0.29 0.60 -17.35
CA LEU A 317 -0.11 0.17 -16.01
C LEU A 317 0.17 -1.32 -15.84
N VAL A 318 0.79 -1.63 -14.70
CA VAL A 318 1.06 -3.02 -14.31
C VAL A 318 -0.17 -3.58 -13.60
N VAL A 319 -0.72 -4.65 -14.15
CA VAL A 319 -1.89 -5.35 -13.58
C VAL A 319 -1.59 -6.83 -13.43
N PRO A 320 -2.09 -7.51 -12.37
CA PRO A 320 -1.95 -8.95 -12.23
C PRO A 320 -2.89 -9.67 -13.20
N VAL A 321 -2.36 -10.71 -13.84
CA VAL A 321 -3.12 -11.64 -14.69
C VAL A 321 -2.78 -13.05 -14.29
N THR A 322 -3.78 -13.92 -14.18
CA THR A 322 -3.60 -15.34 -13.90
C THR A 322 -3.78 -16.13 -15.18
N VAL A 323 -2.80 -16.97 -15.50
CA VAL A 323 -2.79 -17.89 -16.64
C VAL A 323 -2.44 -19.30 -16.19
N MET A 324 -2.91 -20.31 -16.93
CA MET A 324 -2.49 -21.69 -16.69
C MET A 324 -1.10 -21.91 -17.27
N GLU A 325 -0.18 -22.39 -16.45
CA GLU A 325 1.16 -22.79 -16.87
C GLU A 325 1.40 -24.27 -16.51
N ASN A 326 2.04 -25.00 -17.41
CA ASN A 326 2.51 -26.35 -17.13
C ASN A 326 3.94 -26.28 -16.58
N ILE A 327 4.09 -26.62 -15.31
CA ILE A 327 5.37 -26.56 -14.56
C ILE A 327 5.60 -27.93 -13.94
N PRO A 328 6.63 -28.69 -14.39
CA PRO A 328 6.93 -29.99 -13.82
C PRO A 328 7.09 -29.95 -12.30
N ASN A 329 6.20 -30.59 -11.57
CA ASN A 329 6.17 -30.51 -10.10
C ASN A 329 7.26 -31.35 -9.42
N ASN A 330 7.78 -32.38 -10.00
CA ASN A 330 8.93 -33.18 -9.49
C ASN A 330 9.08 -33.22 -7.95
N GLY A 331 7.98 -33.11 -7.19
CA GLY A 331 8.00 -33.04 -5.71
C GLY A 331 8.31 -31.65 -5.13
N ILE A 332 8.24 -30.59 -5.92
CA ILE A 332 8.48 -29.19 -5.50
C ILE A 332 7.42 -28.76 -4.46
N VAL A 333 6.16 -29.11 -4.70
CA VAL A 333 5.04 -28.84 -3.78
C VAL A 333 4.16 -30.08 -3.64
N ALA A 334 3.35 -30.12 -2.60
CA ALA A 334 2.40 -31.22 -2.37
C ALA A 334 1.37 -31.33 -3.51
N GLY A 335 0.98 -32.54 -3.87
CA GLY A 335 0.07 -32.85 -4.96
C GLY A 335 0.78 -33.35 -6.22
N ALA A 336 0.01 -33.99 -7.11
CA ALA A 336 0.56 -34.68 -8.30
C ALA A 336 0.38 -33.88 -9.60
N THR A 337 -0.08 -32.62 -9.52
CA THR A 337 -0.33 -31.81 -10.73
C THR A 337 0.91 -31.07 -11.20
N ASP A 338 1.07 -30.99 -12.51
CA ASP A 338 2.02 -30.13 -13.20
C ASP A 338 1.35 -28.84 -13.74
N ASN A 339 0.04 -28.72 -13.58
CA ASN A 339 -0.71 -27.55 -14.00
C ASN A 339 -0.87 -26.58 -12.83
N PHE A 340 -0.55 -25.32 -13.07
CA PHE A 340 -0.63 -24.26 -12.06
C PHE A 340 -1.29 -23.01 -12.63
N ALA A 341 -2.21 -22.45 -11.86
CA ALA A 341 -2.76 -21.11 -12.09
C ALA A 341 -1.75 -20.07 -11.57
N ILE A 342 -0.95 -19.49 -12.47
CA ILE A 342 0.13 -18.56 -12.15
C ILE A 342 -0.32 -17.12 -12.34
N THR A 343 -0.27 -16.35 -11.27
CA THR A 343 -0.51 -14.89 -11.32
C THR A 343 0.80 -14.15 -11.60
N ARG A 344 0.80 -13.38 -12.71
CA ARG A 344 1.93 -12.54 -13.12
C ARG A 344 1.53 -11.10 -13.31
N PRO A 345 2.38 -10.11 -12.94
CA PRO A 345 2.21 -8.73 -13.33
C PRO A 345 2.58 -8.55 -14.80
N ILE A 346 1.75 -7.84 -15.57
CA ILE A 346 2.02 -7.48 -16.96
C ILE A 346 1.68 -6.01 -17.22
N ASN A 347 2.35 -5.38 -18.19
CA ASN A 347 1.98 -4.04 -18.68
C ASN A 347 0.83 -4.17 -19.69
N ALA A 348 -0.39 -4.29 -19.23
CA ALA A 348 -1.54 -4.58 -20.08
C ALA A 348 -2.62 -3.50 -20.06
N SER A 349 -2.41 -2.42 -19.31
CA SER A 349 -3.44 -1.42 -19.12
C SER A 349 -2.94 -0.02 -19.42
N ASN A 350 -3.82 0.76 -20.03
CA ASN A 350 -3.72 2.21 -20.14
C ASN A 350 -4.92 2.81 -19.46
N GLY A 351 -4.80 4.03 -18.95
CA GLY A 351 -5.91 4.62 -18.25
C GLY A 351 -5.88 6.13 -18.23
N VAL A 352 -7.03 6.68 -17.87
CA VAL A 352 -7.22 8.12 -17.68
C VAL A 352 -7.88 8.36 -16.34
N LEU A 353 -7.32 9.30 -15.59
CA LEU A 353 -7.88 9.82 -14.35
C LEU A 353 -8.02 11.33 -14.51
N LYS A 354 -9.22 11.88 -14.22
CA LYS A 354 -9.51 13.30 -14.33
C LYS A 354 -10.47 13.72 -13.23
N GLY A 355 -10.40 14.98 -12.81
CA GLY A 355 -11.29 15.46 -11.74
C GLY A 355 -11.12 16.92 -11.43
N LEU A 356 -11.85 17.32 -10.40
CA LEU A 356 -11.84 18.66 -9.82
C LEU A 356 -11.54 18.54 -8.33
N GLU A 357 -10.73 19.46 -7.82
CA GLU A 357 -10.45 19.63 -6.41
C GLU A 357 -10.73 21.07 -5.99
N LEU A 358 -11.56 21.24 -4.97
CA LEU A 358 -11.81 22.51 -4.30
C LEU A 358 -11.16 22.48 -2.92
N GLY A 359 -10.27 23.43 -2.66
CA GLY A 359 -9.62 23.63 -1.37
C GLY A 359 -10.00 24.98 -0.76
N LEU A 360 -10.21 25.00 0.54
CA LEU A 360 -10.47 26.20 1.34
C LEU A 360 -9.54 26.22 2.55
N THR A 361 -8.84 27.32 2.74
CA THR A 361 -8.18 27.69 3.99
C THR A 361 -8.75 29.00 4.42
N TYR A 362 -9.28 29.08 5.66
CA TYR A 362 -9.93 30.28 6.16
C TYR A 362 -9.60 30.52 7.63
N PHE A 363 -8.86 31.59 7.91
CA PHE A 363 -8.52 32.06 9.26
C PHE A 363 -8.98 33.52 9.41
N PRO A 364 -10.20 33.75 9.91
CA PRO A 364 -10.74 35.10 10.08
C PRO A 364 -9.98 35.86 11.17
N ARG A 365 -9.56 37.11 10.86
CA ARG A 365 -8.79 37.94 11.79
C ARG A 365 -9.65 38.85 12.67
N TYR A 366 -10.95 38.89 12.40
CA TYR A 366 -11.92 39.75 13.11
C TYR A 366 -12.51 39.10 14.35
N LEU A 367 -12.13 37.85 14.64
CA LEU A 367 -12.64 37.15 15.82
C LEU A 367 -12.00 37.73 17.12
N PRO A 368 -12.85 38.07 18.13
CA PRO A 368 -12.36 38.71 19.33
C PRO A 368 -11.74 37.72 20.34
N GLY A 369 -10.76 38.20 21.12
CA GLY A 369 -10.24 37.55 22.31
C GLY A 369 -9.86 36.11 22.12
N PRO A 370 -10.42 35.18 22.89
CA PRO A 370 -10.01 33.76 22.85
C PRO A 370 -10.43 33.03 21.56
N LEU A 371 -11.33 33.60 20.74
CA LEU A 371 -11.70 33.03 19.44
C LEU A 371 -10.72 33.40 18.33
N ASN A 372 -9.82 34.35 18.58
CA ASN A 372 -8.75 34.68 17.64
C ASN A 372 -7.85 33.45 17.46
N GLY A 373 -7.58 33.09 16.21
CA GLY A 373 -6.83 31.87 15.86
C GLY A 373 -7.70 30.68 15.46
N LEU A 374 -9.04 30.78 15.56
CA LEU A 374 -9.93 29.80 14.95
C LEU A 374 -9.85 29.88 13.43
N GLY A 375 -9.78 28.72 12.79
CA GLY A 375 -9.77 28.60 11.35
C GLY A 375 -10.36 27.29 10.86
N PHE A 376 -10.60 27.24 9.57
CA PHE A 376 -11.10 26.08 8.87
C PHE A 376 -10.18 25.76 7.68
N VAL A 377 -9.83 24.48 7.53
CA VAL A 377 -9.10 23.97 6.36
C VAL A 377 -9.85 22.75 5.84
N GLY A 378 -10.15 22.73 4.56
CA GLY A 378 -10.83 21.60 3.97
C GLY A 378 -10.62 21.49 2.47
N SER A 379 -10.83 20.29 1.96
CA SER A 379 -10.88 20.05 0.52
C SER A 379 -11.94 19.00 0.15
N VAL A 380 -12.41 19.09 -1.08
CA VAL A 380 -13.30 18.11 -1.73
C VAL A 380 -12.72 17.80 -3.09
N THR A 381 -12.57 16.51 -3.37
CA THR A 381 -12.10 16.00 -4.66
C THR A 381 -13.19 15.13 -5.28
N VAL A 382 -13.57 15.46 -6.50
CA VAL A 382 -14.46 14.64 -7.34
C VAL A 382 -13.67 14.22 -8.56
N LEU A 383 -13.66 12.94 -8.86
CA LEU A 383 -12.90 12.42 -9.99
C LEU A 383 -13.59 11.26 -10.71
N ASP A 384 -13.22 11.06 -11.97
CA ASP A 384 -13.57 9.93 -12.81
C ASP A 384 -12.26 9.24 -13.23
N SER A 385 -12.23 7.92 -13.13
CA SER A 385 -11.07 7.12 -13.51
C SER A 385 -11.47 5.92 -14.34
N LYS A 386 -10.72 5.65 -15.41
CA LYS A 386 -10.92 4.51 -16.29
C LYS A 386 -9.59 3.88 -16.65
N GLN A 387 -9.51 2.57 -16.50
CA GLN A 387 -8.39 1.75 -16.95
C GLN A 387 -8.91 0.54 -17.73
N ASN A 388 -8.11 0.02 -18.65
CA ASN A 388 -8.40 -1.21 -19.34
C ASN A 388 -7.72 -2.36 -18.58
N ILE A 389 -8.47 -3.43 -18.31
CA ILE A 389 -7.98 -4.63 -17.64
C ILE A 389 -8.14 -5.83 -18.57
N PRO A 390 -7.18 -6.75 -18.61
CA PRO A 390 -7.32 -7.97 -19.41
C PRO A 390 -8.45 -8.85 -18.87
N LEU A 391 -9.17 -9.50 -19.79
CA LEU A 391 -10.13 -10.55 -19.50
C LEU A 391 -9.51 -11.90 -19.87
N SER A 392 -9.65 -12.88 -18.97
CA SER A 392 -9.20 -14.27 -19.22
C SER A 392 -10.40 -15.21 -19.41
N ASP A 393 -10.24 -16.24 -20.24
CA ASP A 393 -11.16 -17.37 -20.28
C ASP A 393 -10.93 -18.35 -19.10
N SER A 394 -11.70 -19.43 -19.05
CA SER A 394 -11.57 -20.46 -18.03
C SER A 394 -10.25 -21.25 -18.08
N ALA A 395 -9.56 -21.21 -19.21
CA ALA A 395 -8.23 -21.79 -19.38
C ALA A 395 -7.09 -20.81 -19.07
N GLY A 396 -7.43 -19.54 -18.74
CA GLY A 396 -6.47 -18.50 -18.42
C GLY A 396 -5.90 -17.76 -19.62
N ASN A 397 -6.44 -17.94 -20.85
CA ASN A 397 -6.00 -17.19 -22.02
C ASN A 397 -6.60 -15.78 -21.98
N ILE A 398 -5.83 -14.76 -22.34
CA ILE A 398 -6.35 -13.40 -22.49
C ILE A 398 -7.21 -13.33 -23.75
N VAL A 399 -8.52 -13.12 -23.58
CA VAL A 399 -9.52 -13.10 -24.67
C VAL A 399 -10.05 -11.71 -24.99
N GLY A 400 -9.68 -10.68 -24.21
CA GLY A 400 -10.15 -9.33 -24.43
C GLY A 400 -9.74 -8.36 -23.32
N GLN A 401 -10.40 -7.21 -23.28
CA GLN A 401 -10.22 -6.19 -22.24
C GLN A 401 -11.58 -5.66 -21.78
N ALA A 402 -11.70 -5.34 -20.49
CA ALA A 402 -12.81 -4.62 -19.91
C ALA A 402 -12.35 -3.26 -19.39
N THR A 403 -13.28 -2.31 -19.31
CA THR A 403 -13.04 -1.02 -18.66
C THR A 403 -13.40 -1.11 -17.18
N SER A 404 -12.54 -0.62 -16.33
CA SER A 404 -12.70 -0.59 -14.87
C SER A 404 -12.24 0.74 -14.32
N SER A 405 -12.66 1.09 -13.09
CA SER A 405 -12.04 2.19 -12.34
C SER A 405 -10.60 1.85 -11.95
N PHE A 406 -9.77 2.86 -11.72
CA PHE A 406 -8.43 2.63 -11.16
C PHE A 406 -8.53 2.01 -9.77
N PHE A 407 -7.65 1.06 -9.50
CA PHE A 407 -7.57 0.42 -8.19
C PHE A 407 -7.15 1.41 -7.11
N GLY A 408 -7.88 1.38 -6.00
CA GLY A 408 -7.61 2.23 -4.84
C GLY A 408 -8.08 3.68 -4.95
N VAL A 409 -8.79 4.03 -6.02
CA VAL A 409 -9.26 5.39 -6.31
C VAL A 409 -10.75 5.52 -6.02
N SER A 410 -11.13 6.46 -5.15
CA SER A 410 -12.52 6.82 -4.85
C SER A 410 -12.98 7.98 -5.73
N ASP A 411 -14.20 7.94 -6.23
CA ASP A 411 -14.77 9.02 -7.07
C ASP A 411 -15.00 10.30 -6.29
N LEU A 412 -15.15 10.21 -4.97
CA LEU A 412 -15.40 11.33 -4.07
C LEU A 412 -14.61 11.14 -2.78
N SER A 413 -13.88 12.17 -2.40
CA SER A 413 -13.24 12.26 -1.08
C SER A 413 -13.28 13.69 -0.57
N TYR A 414 -13.31 13.85 0.74
CA TYR A 414 -13.20 15.18 1.37
C TYR A 414 -12.50 15.08 2.72
N ASN A 415 -11.95 16.21 3.12
CA ASN A 415 -11.45 16.43 4.47
C ASN A 415 -11.94 17.79 4.98
N ALA A 416 -12.09 17.87 6.29
CA ALA A 416 -12.48 19.09 6.98
C ALA A 416 -11.76 19.16 8.31
N THR A 417 -11.03 20.23 8.56
CA THR A 417 -10.29 20.46 9.79
C THR A 417 -10.72 21.79 10.41
N LEU A 418 -11.23 21.71 11.63
CA LEU A 418 -11.36 22.88 12.49
C LEU A 418 -10.03 23.06 13.23
N ALA A 419 -9.39 24.20 13.01
CA ALA A 419 -8.09 24.54 13.57
C ALA A 419 -8.22 25.68 14.57
N TYR A 420 -7.42 25.63 15.62
CA TYR A 420 -7.21 26.72 16.56
C TYR A 420 -5.72 26.91 16.77
N ASP A 421 -5.24 28.12 16.57
CA ASP A 421 -3.83 28.46 16.75
C ASP A 421 -3.74 29.84 17.39
N ASN A 422 -3.50 29.86 18.70
CA ASN A 422 -3.44 31.09 19.48
C ASN A 422 -2.27 31.03 20.47
N GLY A 423 -1.11 31.46 20.03
CA GLY A 423 0.11 31.57 20.81
C GLY A 423 0.57 30.19 21.34
N PRO A 424 0.41 29.90 22.66
CA PRO A 424 0.91 28.66 23.24
C PRO A 424 0.08 27.41 22.90
N ILE A 425 -1.15 27.59 22.42
CA ILE A 425 -2.10 26.50 22.20
C ILE A 425 -2.40 26.36 20.71
N GLY A 426 -2.17 25.16 20.20
CA GLY A 426 -2.66 24.73 18.88
C GLY A 426 -3.56 23.52 19.02
N ALA A 427 -4.75 23.54 18.41
CA ALA A 427 -5.65 22.38 18.40
C ALA A 427 -6.20 22.16 17.00
N ARG A 428 -6.43 20.91 16.64
CA ARG A 428 -7.02 20.51 15.36
C ARG A 428 -8.01 19.37 15.59
N LEU A 429 -9.19 19.50 15.00
CA LEU A 429 -10.17 18.43 14.88
C LEU A 429 -10.38 18.19 13.39
N SER A 430 -9.93 17.03 12.91
CA SER A 430 -9.89 16.69 11.49
C SER A 430 -10.82 15.52 11.21
N TYR A 431 -11.70 15.67 10.22
CA TYR A 431 -12.51 14.60 9.68
C TYR A 431 -12.11 14.33 8.24
N ILE A 432 -11.87 13.08 7.92
CA ILE A 432 -11.51 12.59 6.60
C ILE A 432 -12.53 11.54 6.19
N TRP A 433 -13.02 11.62 4.96
CA TRP A 433 -13.93 10.65 4.38
C TRP A 433 -13.63 10.41 2.91
N ARG A 434 -13.76 9.17 2.46
CA ARG A 434 -13.78 8.82 1.05
C ARG A 434 -14.83 7.76 0.75
N LYS A 435 -15.44 7.88 -0.42
CA LYS A 435 -16.43 6.94 -0.94
C LYS A 435 -15.79 5.56 -1.16
N GLU A 436 -16.61 4.51 -1.21
CA GLU A 436 -16.20 3.18 -1.61
C GLU A 436 -15.41 3.19 -2.93
N PHE A 437 -14.52 2.23 -3.08
CA PHE A 437 -13.68 2.12 -4.27
C PHE A 437 -13.34 0.67 -4.60
N LEU A 438 -13.05 0.42 -5.88
CA LEU A 438 -12.50 -0.83 -6.34
C LEU A 438 -11.05 -0.98 -5.83
N ARG A 439 -10.82 -1.92 -4.92
CA ARG A 439 -9.49 -2.15 -4.34
C ARG A 439 -8.57 -2.87 -5.32
N GLN A 440 -9.08 -3.95 -5.92
CA GLN A 440 -8.40 -4.81 -6.89
C GLN A 440 -9.43 -5.73 -7.55
N ASN A 441 -9.03 -6.42 -8.61
CA ASN A 441 -9.75 -7.58 -9.10
C ASN A 441 -9.17 -8.84 -8.49
N GLU A 442 -10.01 -9.82 -8.24
CA GLU A 442 -9.56 -11.16 -7.93
C GLU A 442 -9.15 -11.82 -9.24
N ALA A 443 -7.84 -12.05 -9.41
CA ALA A 443 -7.29 -12.71 -10.57
C ALA A 443 -7.43 -14.23 -10.41
N ARG A 444 -8.65 -14.75 -10.60
CA ARG A 444 -8.91 -16.19 -10.67
C ARG A 444 -9.24 -16.59 -12.09
N LEU A 445 -9.10 -17.88 -12.39
CA LEU A 445 -9.33 -18.48 -13.72
C LEU A 445 -10.80 -18.47 -14.16
N PHE A 446 -11.70 -18.02 -13.35
CA PHE A 446 -13.12 -18.10 -13.66
C PHE A 446 -13.60 -16.78 -14.21
N ALA A 447 -13.91 -16.73 -15.52
CA ALA A 447 -14.70 -15.68 -16.13
C ALA A 447 -14.33 -14.26 -15.62
N ASN A 448 -14.96 -13.26 -16.03
CA ASN A 448 -14.72 -11.85 -15.73
C ASN A 448 -14.16 -11.57 -14.33
N PRO A 449 -13.06 -10.82 -14.22
CA PRO A 449 -12.42 -10.54 -12.94
C PRO A 449 -13.43 -9.92 -11.97
N ILE A 450 -13.71 -10.62 -10.87
CA ILE A 450 -14.61 -10.15 -9.81
C ILE A 450 -13.92 -9.00 -9.09
N GLY A 451 -14.58 -7.86 -9.01
CA GLY A 451 -14.06 -6.71 -8.27
C GLY A 451 -14.13 -6.92 -6.76
N ILE A 452 -13.00 -6.72 -6.08
CA ILE A 452 -12.94 -6.62 -4.62
C ILE A 452 -13.04 -5.15 -4.27
N TRP A 453 -14.13 -4.79 -3.63
CA TRP A 453 -14.44 -3.43 -3.23
C TRP A 453 -14.05 -3.16 -1.78
N ARG A 454 -13.80 -1.91 -1.49
CA ARG A 454 -13.57 -1.38 -0.15
C ARG A 454 -14.72 -0.46 0.21
N SER A 455 -15.32 -0.65 1.40
CA SER A 455 -16.35 0.25 1.93
C SER A 455 -15.82 1.67 2.10
N PRO A 456 -16.70 2.69 2.17
CA PRO A 456 -16.29 4.04 2.52
C PRO A 456 -15.41 4.03 3.76
N GLU A 457 -14.39 4.86 3.76
CA GLU A 457 -13.45 4.99 4.88
C GLU A 457 -13.57 6.38 5.48
N GLU A 458 -13.53 6.43 6.82
CA GLU A 458 -13.59 7.68 7.57
C GLU A 458 -12.68 7.64 8.79
N SER A 459 -12.23 8.80 9.23
CA SER A 459 -11.57 9.01 10.51
C SER A 459 -11.89 10.39 11.07
N LEU A 460 -12.15 10.47 12.36
CA LEU A 460 -12.19 11.72 13.11
C LEU A 460 -11.02 11.71 14.09
N ASP A 461 -10.13 12.68 13.92
CA ASP A 461 -8.88 12.76 14.67
C ASP A 461 -8.81 14.10 15.39
N PHE A 462 -8.26 14.10 16.61
CA PHE A 462 -8.03 15.30 17.40
C PHE A 462 -6.56 15.38 17.79
N GLN A 463 -5.99 16.57 17.66
CA GLN A 463 -4.63 16.90 18.09
C GLN A 463 -4.64 18.17 18.92
N LEU A 464 -3.92 18.16 20.03
CA LEU A 464 -3.65 19.31 20.89
C LEU A 464 -2.15 19.48 21.07
N THR A 465 -1.63 20.68 20.88
CA THR A 465 -0.28 21.08 21.22
C THR A 465 -0.34 22.24 22.20
N TRP A 466 0.37 22.11 23.31
CA TRP A 466 0.47 23.19 24.29
C TRP A 466 1.95 23.46 24.59
N ASN A 467 2.43 24.61 24.15
CA ASN A 467 3.75 25.13 24.49
C ASN A 467 3.66 25.82 25.85
N VAL A 468 3.94 25.08 26.93
CA VAL A 468 3.87 25.58 28.32
C VAL A 468 4.81 26.77 28.51
N ASN A 469 6.00 26.66 27.89
CA ASN A 469 7.01 27.71 27.77
C ASN A 469 7.96 27.36 26.61
N ASP A 470 9.04 28.16 26.43
CA ASP A 470 10.02 27.97 25.35
C ASP A 470 10.78 26.63 25.41
N ARG A 471 10.74 25.94 26.56
CA ARG A 471 11.47 24.69 26.81
C ARG A 471 10.56 23.46 26.90
N ILE A 472 9.30 23.63 27.21
CA ILE A 472 8.37 22.52 27.49
C ILE A 472 7.17 22.60 26.54
N GLY A 473 6.99 21.56 25.78
CA GLY A 473 5.80 21.36 24.94
C GLY A 473 5.10 20.05 25.31
N VAL A 474 3.77 20.08 25.35
CA VAL A 474 2.91 18.91 25.57
C VAL A 474 2.07 18.68 24.32
N THR A 475 1.96 17.44 23.90
CA THR A 475 1.08 17.03 22.78
C THR A 475 0.10 15.97 23.25
N PHE A 476 -1.12 16.04 22.77
CA PHE A 476 -2.12 14.99 22.95
C PHE A 476 -2.75 14.70 21.60
N ASP A 477 -2.71 13.44 21.21
CA ASP A 477 -3.29 12.96 19.96
C ASP A 477 -4.36 11.90 20.25
N ALA A 478 -5.50 12.00 19.58
CA ALA A 478 -6.57 11.03 19.63
C ALA A 478 -6.98 10.71 18.18
N VAL A 479 -6.74 9.48 17.76
CA VAL A 479 -6.95 9.04 16.37
C VAL A 479 -8.11 8.07 16.30
N ASN A 480 -8.88 8.17 15.22
CA ASN A 480 -10.04 7.32 14.92
C ASN A 480 -11.12 7.36 16.02
N LEU A 481 -11.54 8.56 16.42
CA LEU A 481 -12.58 8.76 17.44
C LEU A 481 -13.93 8.16 17.05
N THR A 482 -14.18 7.98 15.75
CA THR A 482 -15.38 7.32 15.19
C THR A 482 -15.40 5.81 15.40
N LYS A 483 -14.28 5.18 15.76
CA LYS A 483 -14.13 3.70 15.76
C LYS A 483 -14.53 3.09 14.41
N SER A 484 -14.04 3.64 13.33
CA SER A 484 -14.43 3.24 11.98
C SER A 484 -14.20 1.74 11.73
N THR A 485 -14.99 1.20 10.84
CA THR A 485 -14.91 -0.20 10.40
C THR A 485 -14.48 -0.21 8.95
N GLN A 486 -13.49 -1.03 8.62
CA GLN A 486 -13.06 -1.25 7.26
C GLN A 486 -13.57 -2.59 6.76
N GLN A 487 -14.27 -2.58 5.62
CA GLN A 487 -14.78 -3.80 4.98
C GLN A 487 -14.21 -3.95 3.57
N THR A 488 -13.94 -5.19 3.20
CA THR A 488 -13.76 -5.62 1.81
C THR A 488 -14.88 -6.56 1.44
N TYR A 489 -15.41 -6.45 0.23
CA TYR A 489 -16.56 -7.21 -0.20
C TYR A 489 -16.59 -7.38 -1.73
N TYR A 490 -17.33 -8.38 -2.19
CA TYR A 490 -17.71 -8.53 -3.59
C TYR A 490 -19.04 -7.85 -3.86
N LYS A 491 -19.24 -7.36 -5.09
CA LYS A 491 -20.53 -6.93 -5.63
C LYS A 491 -21.01 -7.97 -6.64
N PHE A 492 -22.23 -8.43 -6.48
CA PHE A 492 -22.87 -9.38 -7.37
C PHE A 492 -24.18 -8.84 -7.97
N GLU A 493 -24.34 -7.51 -8.00
CA GLU A 493 -25.52 -6.81 -8.52
C GLU A 493 -25.83 -7.24 -9.96
N ASP A 494 -24.82 -7.33 -10.82
CA ASP A 494 -24.95 -7.67 -12.24
C ASP A 494 -25.49 -9.08 -12.50
N VAL A 495 -25.47 -9.95 -11.50
CA VAL A 495 -25.94 -11.34 -11.56
C VAL A 495 -27.10 -11.62 -10.60
N GLY A 496 -27.75 -10.56 -10.07
CA GLY A 496 -28.88 -10.68 -9.15
C GLY A 496 -28.51 -11.14 -7.75
N GLY A 497 -27.23 -11.06 -7.39
CA GLY A 497 -26.75 -11.36 -6.05
C GLY A 497 -26.77 -10.14 -5.13
N PRO A 498 -26.29 -10.27 -3.88
CA PRO A 498 -26.27 -9.16 -2.94
C PRO A 498 -25.29 -8.07 -3.35
N ASP A 499 -25.66 -6.80 -3.10
CA ASP A 499 -24.82 -5.62 -3.34
C ASP A 499 -23.48 -5.68 -2.59
N LYS A 500 -23.47 -6.35 -1.45
CA LYS A 500 -22.28 -6.54 -0.63
C LYS A 500 -22.23 -7.98 -0.09
N PHE A 501 -21.27 -8.72 -0.59
CA PHE A 501 -20.91 -10.01 -0.01
C PHE A 501 -19.58 -9.86 0.72
N ASN A 502 -19.61 -9.90 2.06
CA ASN A 502 -18.44 -9.60 2.89
C ASN A 502 -17.30 -10.61 2.64
N LEU A 503 -16.12 -10.09 2.32
CA LEU A 503 -14.86 -10.84 2.20
C LEU A 503 -14.02 -10.73 3.47
N GLY A 504 -14.05 -9.58 4.14
CA GLY A 504 -13.31 -9.35 5.36
C GLY A 504 -13.65 -8.03 6.01
N THR A 505 -13.64 -8.02 7.34
CA THR A 505 -13.95 -6.87 8.16
C THR A 505 -12.85 -6.64 9.18
N THR A 506 -12.38 -5.39 9.29
CA THR A 506 -11.40 -4.96 10.29
C THR A 506 -12.03 -3.87 11.17
N LEU A 507 -12.09 -4.12 12.46
CA LEU A 507 -12.58 -3.18 13.46
C LEU A 507 -11.42 -2.36 13.99
N LEU A 508 -11.32 -1.09 13.58
CA LEU A 508 -10.24 -0.21 14.02
C LEU A 508 -10.50 0.30 15.44
N ALA A 509 -9.47 0.35 16.24
CA ALA A 509 -9.50 0.91 17.59
C ALA A 509 -9.26 2.42 17.57
N ARG A 510 -9.67 3.10 18.65
CA ARG A 510 -9.18 4.45 18.99
C ARG A 510 -7.76 4.36 19.51
N THR A 511 -6.94 5.32 19.15
CA THR A 511 -5.57 5.43 19.66
C THR A 511 -5.41 6.78 20.35
N PHE A 512 -4.84 6.77 21.54
CA PHE A 512 -4.51 7.97 22.30
C PHE A 512 -3.02 8.01 22.60
N ALA A 513 -2.40 9.16 22.38
CA ALA A 513 -0.99 9.38 22.71
C ALA A 513 -0.81 10.69 23.45
N LEU A 514 0.03 10.67 24.48
CA LEU A 514 0.46 11.84 25.22
C LEU A 514 1.97 11.96 25.11
N GLY A 515 2.45 13.10 24.64
CA GLY A 515 3.88 13.39 24.48
C GLY A 515 4.30 14.60 25.30
N VAL A 516 5.50 14.56 25.84
CA VAL A 516 6.15 15.72 26.48
C VAL A 516 7.51 15.92 25.84
N ARG A 517 7.78 17.12 25.36
CA ARG A 517 9.05 17.50 24.75
C ARG A 517 9.76 18.51 25.62
N PHE A 518 11.03 18.24 25.91
CA PHE A 518 11.92 19.18 26.57
C PHE A 518 13.01 19.63 25.60
N LYS A 519 13.27 20.93 25.56
CA LYS A 519 14.41 21.54 24.87
C LYS A 519 15.46 21.91 25.90
N PHE A 520 16.65 21.34 25.76
CA PHE A 520 17.83 21.71 26.55
C PHE A 520 18.65 22.71 25.71
N ASP A 521 19.06 23.81 26.35
CA ASP A 521 19.92 24.83 25.73
C ASP A 521 21.38 24.36 25.76
#